data_b78a6d17d4fcade651e269e89da37302
#
_entry.id   b78a6d17d4fcade651e269e89da37302
#
_cell.length_a   1.000
_cell.length_b   1.000
_cell.length_c   1.000
_cell.angle_alpha   90.00
_cell.angle_beta   90.00
_cell.angle_gamma   90.00
#
_symmetry.space_group_name_H-M   'P 1'
#
loop_
_entity.id
_entity.type
_entity.pdbx_description
1 polymer ?
#
loop_
_entity_poly.entity_id
_entity_poly.type
_entity_poly.pdbx_seq_one_letter_code
_entity_poly.pdbx_strand_id
1 'polypeptide(L)'
;MATRRTFIKYSLATAGAIAFAGGVLQEESMAKMQEMEPALFRTDPEFAAFFGDFAFEEVPARNDLDGKTRFMAILATLLGCQGVDEFRIMLPMALDNGVSPVEVKEIVYQATAYLGIGRVRPFLDVTNAVLKERGIALPLAPQGTTTRENRREKGTQAQVAVFGPRMNDFWKSGPEESRHINYWLAANCFGDYYTRNGLDLKQREMITFCYLAAQGGCEPQLIAHCKGNFAVGNDKDFLIAVLSQCVPYMGYPRTLNALRCINEAAKS
;
A
#
# COMPACT_ATOMS: atom_id res chain seq x y z
N MET A 1 -25.09 -47.21 7.44
CA MET A 1 -24.73 -46.69 8.78
C MET A 1 -24.39 -45.24 8.67
N ALA A 2 -25.26 -44.40 9.23
CA ALA A 2 -25.22 -42.93 9.04
C ALA A 2 -24.35 -42.29 10.12
N THR A 3 -23.38 -41.47 9.71
CA THR A 3 -22.57 -40.67 10.63
C THR A 3 -23.19 -39.28 10.80
N ARG A 4 -23.54 -38.97 12.04
CA ARG A 4 -24.19 -37.72 12.46
C ARG A 4 -23.19 -36.55 12.35
N ARG A 5 -23.55 -35.51 11.57
CA ARG A 5 -22.94 -34.17 11.66
C ARG A 5 -23.63 -33.42 12.79
N THR A 6 -22.89 -33.07 13.82
CA THR A 6 -23.34 -32.19 14.91
C THR A 6 -23.13 -30.73 14.47
N PHE A 7 -24.22 -30.04 14.17
CA PHE A 7 -24.23 -28.58 13.98
C PHE A 7 -24.27 -27.90 15.35
N ILE A 8 -23.24 -27.12 15.65
CA ILE A 8 -23.26 -26.19 16.79
C ILE A 8 -23.98 -24.93 16.35
N LYS A 9 -25.15 -24.70 16.90
CA LYS A 9 -25.88 -23.42 16.73
C LYS A 9 -25.26 -22.39 17.67
N TYR A 10 -24.61 -21.37 17.10
CA TYR A 10 -24.33 -20.13 17.83
C TYR A 10 -25.42 -19.10 17.60
N SER A 11 -25.78 -18.45 18.69
CA SER A 11 -26.88 -17.48 18.84
C SER A 11 -26.65 -16.26 17.91
N LEU A 12 -27.64 -16.03 17.02
CA LEU A 12 -27.77 -14.84 16.20
C LEU A 12 -28.48 -13.75 17.00
N ALA A 13 -27.74 -12.74 17.46
CA ALA A 13 -28.33 -11.42 17.72
C ALA A 13 -27.18 -10.40 17.96
N THR A 14 -26.74 -9.72 16.93
CA THR A 14 -25.99 -8.46 16.81
C THR A 14 -24.90 -8.46 15.73
N ALA A 15 -24.65 -9.56 15.02
CA ALA A 15 -23.67 -9.62 13.92
C ALA A 15 -24.24 -9.31 12.51
N GLY A 16 -25.54 -9.04 12.39
CA GLY A 16 -26.24 -9.05 11.09
C GLY A 16 -25.99 -7.85 10.16
N ALA A 17 -25.55 -6.70 10.66
CA ALA A 17 -25.40 -5.50 9.81
C ALA A 17 -23.98 -5.33 9.26
N ILE A 18 -22.95 -5.78 9.97
CA ILE A 18 -21.54 -5.65 9.55
C ILE A 18 -21.17 -6.76 8.55
N ALA A 19 -21.70 -7.97 8.74
CA ALA A 19 -21.49 -9.09 7.81
C ALA A 19 -22.14 -8.88 6.43
N PHE A 20 -23.25 -8.11 6.36
CA PHE A 20 -23.92 -7.80 5.08
C PHE A 20 -23.14 -6.81 4.22
N ALA A 21 -22.50 -5.80 4.81
CA ALA A 21 -21.71 -4.82 4.05
C ALA A 21 -20.40 -5.43 3.53
N GLY A 22 -19.76 -6.30 4.30
CA GLY A 22 -18.55 -7.00 3.88
C GLY A 22 -18.79 -7.98 2.73
N GLY A 23 -19.83 -8.78 2.78
CA GLY A 23 -20.19 -9.75 1.76
C GLY A 23 -20.52 -9.13 0.40
N VAL A 24 -21.25 -8.02 0.37
CA VAL A 24 -21.60 -7.31 -0.87
C VAL A 24 -20.36 -6.74 -1.55
N LEU A 25 -19.43 -6.14 -0.81
CA LEU A 25 -18.17 -5.60 -1.36
C LEU A 25 -17.25 -6.71 -1.92
N GLN A 26 -17.33 -7.91 -1.38
CA GLN A 26 -16.55 -9.08 -1.83
C GLN A 26 -17.09 -9.64 -3.15
N GLU A 27 -18.41 -9.85 -3.25
CA GLU A 27 -19.05 -10.30 -4.50
C GLU A 27 -18.85 -9.27 -5.63
N GLU A 28 -18.93 -7.98 -5.32
CA GLU A 28 -18.67 -6.90 -6.28
C GLU A 28 -17.21 -6.92 -6.77
N SER A 29 -16.24 -7.22 -5.91
CA SER A 29 -14.83 -7.27 -6.30
C SER A 29 -14.50 -8.45 -7.22
N MET A 30 -15.07 -9.64 -6.96
CA MET A 30 -14.95 -10.81 -7.84
C MET A 30 -15.62 -10.59 -9.19
N ALA A 31 -16.84 -10.05 -9.20
CA ALA A 31 -17.57 -9.73 -10.42
C ALA A 31 -16.78 -8.72 -11.27
N LYS A 32 -16.18 -7.71 -10.63
CA LYS A 32 -15.35 -6.70 -11.29
C LYS A 32 -14.08 -7.31 -11.90
N MET A 33 -13.40 -8.20 -11.19
CA MET A 33 -12.25 -8.93 -11.73
C MET A 33 -12.64 -9.76 -12.93
N GLN A 34 -13.77 -10.47 -12.88
CA GLN A 34 -14.29 -11.25 -14.02
C GLN A 34 -14.64 -10.38 -15.21
N GLU A 35 -15.18 -9.17 -14.98
CA GLU A 35 -15.46 -8.20 -16.04
C GLU A 35 -14.16 -7.70 -16.71
N MET A 36 -13.12 -7.45 -15.93
CA MET A 36 -11.85 -6.91 -16.42
C MET A 36 -10.93 -7.97 -17.02
N GLU A 37 -10.97 -9.21 -16.50
CA GLU A 37 -10.15 -10.33 -16.97
C GLU A 37 -11.00 -11.54 -17.41
N PRO A 38 -11.95 -11.38 -18.33
CA PRO A 38 -12.83 -12.46 -18.76
C PRO A 38 -12.07 -13.61 -19.43
N ALA A 39 -10.87 -13.37 -19.95
CA ALA A 39 -10.03 -14.40 -20.54
C ALA A 39 -9.56 -15.38 -19.46
N LEU A 40 -9.06 -14.90 -18.31
CA LEU A 40 -8.60 -15.72 -17.19
C LEU A 40 -9.70 -16.70 -16.73
N PHE A 41 -10.93 -16.23 -16.57
CA PHE A 41 -12.05 -17.07 -16.12
C PHE A 41 -12.47 -18.11 -17.16
N ARG A 42 -12.12 -17.93 -18.45
CA ARG A 42 -12.37 -18.91 -19.50
C ARG A 42 -11.23 -19.90 -19.68
N THR A 43 -9.98 -19.44 -19.57
CA THR A 43 -8.80 -20.28 -19.81
C THR A 43 -8.38 -21.05 -18.58
N ASP A 44 -8.54 -20.46 -17.40
CA ASP A 44 -8.02 -20.97 -16.12
C ASP A 44 -9.08 -20.85 -14.99
N PRO A 45 -10.29 -21.44 -15.16
CA PRO A 45 -11.42 -21.21 -14.24
C PRO A 45 -11.14 -21.71 -12.81
N GLU A 46 -10.41 -22.80 -12.63
CA GLU A 46 -10.05 -23.32 -11.32
C GLU A 46 -9.07 -22.37 -10.59
N PHE A 47 -8.07 -21.85 -11.31
CA PHE A 47 -7.15 -20.86 -10.77
C PHE A 47 -7.89 -19.57 -10.40
N ALA A 48 -8.75 -19.05 -11.28
CA ALA A 48 -9.52 -17.84 -11.02
C ALA A 48 -10.43 -17.99 -9.79
N ALA A 49 -11.02 -19.18 -9.58
CA ALA A 49 -11.84 -19.48 -8.40
C ALA A 49 -11.03 -19.42 -7.11
N PHE A 50 -9.97 -20.22 -6.97
CA PHE A 50 -9.24 -20.28 -5.69
C PHE A 50 -8.42 -19.01 -5.41
N PHE A 51 -7.93 -18.32 -6.44
CA PHE A 51 -7.30 -17.00 -6.27
C PHE A 51 -8.33 -15.97 -5.79
N GLY A 52 -9.51 -15.95 -6.41
CA GLY A 52 -10.58 -15.04 -6.06
C GLY A 52 -11.10 -15.27 -4.64
N ASP A 53 -11.40 -16.52 -4.27
CA ASP A 53 -11.83 -16.89 -2.92
C ASP A 53 -10.80 -16.42 -1.88
N PHE A 54 -9.52 -16.65 -2.14
CA PHE A 54 -8.45 -16.22 -1.24
C PHE A 54 -8.31 -14.69 -1.16
N ALA A 55 -8.19 -14.01 -2.32
CA ALA A 55 -7.89 -12.59 -2.38
C ALA A 55 -9.08 -11.70 -2.00
N PHE A 56 -10.32 -12.12 -2.31
CA PHE A 56 -11.51 -11.29 -2.13
C PHE A 56 -12.47 -11.77 -1.04
N GLU A 57 -12.29 -12.98 -0.49
CA GLU A 57 -13.12 -13.50 0.61
C GLU A 57 -12.30 -13.78 1.87
N GLU A 58 -11.36 -14.74 1.84
CA GLU A 58 -10.65 -15.19 3.04
C GLU A 58 -9.77 -14.08 3.66
N VAL A 59 -9.00 -13.38 2.83
CA VAL A 59 -8.08 -12.34 3.30
C VAL A 59 -8.83 -11.13 3.85
N PRO A 60 -9.83 -10.55 3.17
CA PRO A 60 -10.62 -9.44 3.71
C PRO A 60 -11.40 -9.80 4.97
N ALA A 61 -11.93 -11.00 5.06
CA ALA A 61 -12.69 -11.47 6.23
C ALA A 61 -11.84 -11.60 7.52
N ARG A 62 -10.51 -11.52 7.38
CA ARG A 62 -9.58 -11.73 8.52
C ARG A 62 -9.46 -10.53 9.45
N ASN A 63 -9.73 -9.32 8.96
CA ASN A 63 -9.60 -8.09 9.73
C ASN A 63 -10.57 -7.01 9.20
N ASP A 64 -10.83 -5.99 10.02
CA ASP A 64 -11.77 -4.90 9.73
C ASP A 64 -11.10 -3.71 9.00
N LEU A 65 -10.08 -3.95 8.19
CA LEU A 65 -9.43 -2.90 7.42
C LEU A 65 -10.43 -2.34 6.39
N ASP A 66 -10.62 -1.03 6.39
CA ASP A 66 -11.54 -0.39 5.43
C ASP A 66 -11.07 -0.55 3.97
N GLY A 67 -12.04 -0.55 3.05
CA GLY A 67 -11.77 -0.80 1.63
C GLY A 67 -10.77 0.17 1.02
N LYS A 68 -10.82 1.45 1.39
CA LYS A 68 -9.88 2.47 0.90
C LYS A 68 -8.44 2.15 1.31
N THR A 69 -8.21 1.91 2.60
CA THR A 69 -6.89 1.55 3.14
C THR A 69 -6.37 0.25 2.52
N ARG A 70 -7.24 -0.76 2.39
CA ARG A 70 -6.93 -2.03 1.72
C ARG A 70 -6.41 -1.81 0.30
N PHE A 71 -7.16 -1.08 -0.54
CA PHE A 71 -6.77 -0.85 -1.93
C PHE A 71 -5.54 0.05 -2.07
N MET A 72 -5.33 1.02 -1.19
CA MET A 72 -4.07 1.79 -1.14
C MET A 72 -2.86 0.87 -0.88
N ALA A 73 -2.99 -0.08 0.05
CA ALA A 73 -1.95 -1.06 0.35
C ALA A 73 -1.69 -2.01 -0.83
N ILE A 74 -2.74 -2.49 -1.50
CA ILE A 74 -2.63 -3.35 -2.69
C ILE A 74 -1.91 -2.61 -3.83
N LEU A 75 -2.31 -1.37 -4.15
CA LEU A 75 -1.66 -0.59 -5.21
C LEU A 75 -0.17 -0.34 -4.91
N ALA A 76 0.16 -0.02 -3.66
CA ALA A 76 1.55 0.17 -3.24
C ALA A 76 2.34 -1.14 -3.32
N THR A 77 1.74 -2.26 -2.93
CA THR A 77 2.36 -3.60 -3.05
C THR A 77 2.67 -3.96 -4.49
N LEU A 78 1.72 -3.74 -5.39
CA LEU A 78 1.89 -4.02 -6.82
C LEU A 78 3.01 -3.17 -7.45
N LEU A 79 3.17 -1.91 -7.05
CA LEU A 79 4.34 -1.11 -7.39
C LEU A 79 5.64 -1.76 -6.90
N GLY A 80 5.68 -2.23 -5.66
CA GLY A 80 6.87 -2.86 -5.07
C GLY A 80 7.27 -4.17 -5.76
N CYS A 81 6.32 -5.03 -6.11
CA CYS A 81 6.58 -6.30 -6.81
C CYS A 81 6.58 -6.19 -8.34
N GLN A 82 6.38 -5.00 -8.91
CA GLN A 82 6.36 -4.73 -10.35
C GLN A 82 5.19 -5.39 -11.11
N GLY A 83 4.06 -5.58 -10.44
CA GLY A 83 2.84 -6.16 -11.00
C GLY A 83 2.00 -5.14 -11.75
N VAL A 84 2.48 -4.63 -12.89
CA VAL A 84 1.82 -3.52 -13.62
C VAL A 84 0.48 -3.93 -14.23
N ASP A 85 0.36 -5.16 -14.69
CA ASP A 85 -0.89 -5.66 -15.28
C ASP A 85 -1.96 -5.80 -14.20
N GLU A 86 -1.61 -6.39 -13.06
CA GLU A 86 -2.51 -6.49 -11.90
C GLU A 86 -2.87 -5.11 -11.32
N PHE A 87 -1.92 -4.16 -11.34
CA PHE A 87 -2.20 -2.78 -10.96
C PHE A 87 -3.27 -2.13 -11.84
N ARG A 88 -3.27 -2.42 -13.15
CA ARG A 88 -4.31 -1.95 -14.09
C ARG A 88 -5.70 -2.48 -13.70
N ILE A 89 -5.77 -3.73 -13.23
CA ILE A 89 -7.01 -4.36 -12.76
C ILE A 89 -7.48 -3.77 -11.43
N MET A 90 -6.55 -3.61 -10.46
CA MET A 90 -6.88 -3.15 -9.12
C MET A 90 -7.16 -1.64 -9.04
N LEU A 91 -6.63 -0.83 -9.95
CA LEU A 91 -6.80 0.62 -9.90
C LEU A 91 -8.26 1.10 -10.03
N PRO A 92 -9.08 0.59 -11.00
CA PRO A 92 -10.51 0.90 -11.02
C PRO A 92 -11.23 0.52 -9.73
N MET A 93 -10.92 -0.65 -9.17
CA MET A 93 -11.49 -1.09 -7.89
C MET A 93 -11.10 -0.16 -6.73
N ALA A 94 -9.86 0.32 -6.70
CA ALA A 94 -9.40 1.30 -5.72
C ALA A 94 -10.20 2.61 -5.79
N LEU A 95 -10.44 3.12 -7.01
CA LEU A 95 -11.26 4.32 -7.22
C LEU A 95 -12.71 4.10 -6.77
N ASP A 96 -13.29 2.93 -7.06
CA ASP A 96 -14.66 2.56 -6.66
C ASP A 96 -14.77 2.39 -5.12
N ASN A 97 -13.67 2.06 -4.43
CA ASN A 97 -13.56 1.97 -2.97
C ASN A 97 -13.08 3.26 -2.29
N GLY A 98 -13.17 4.40 -2.95
CA GLY A 98 -12.95 5.72 -2.36
C GLY A 98 -11.50 6.20 -2.33
N VAL A 99 -10.56 5.52 -3.00
CA VAL A 99 -9.21 6.06 -3.23
C VAL A 99 -9.34 7.15 -4.31
N SER A 100 -9.09 8.40 -3.96
CA SER A 100 -9.22 9.51 -4.90
C SER A 100 -8.12 9.50 -5.98
N PRO A 101 -8.36 10.13 -7.15
CA PRO A 101 -7.34 10.28 -8.20
C PRO A 101 -6.04 10.93 -7.70
N VAL A 102 -6.15 11.88 -6.76
CA VAL A 102 -4.99 12.52 -6.13
C VAL A 102 -4.20 11.52 -5.31
N GLU A 103 -4.86 10.73 -4.46
CA GLU A 103 -4.20 9.70 -3.64
C GLU A 103 -3.50 8.63 -4.50
N VAL A 104 -4.15 8.17 -5.56
CA VAL A 104 -3.51 7.24 -6.53
C VAL A 104 -2.23 7.86 -7.10
N LYS A 105 -2.27 9.12 -7.52
CA LYS A 105 -1.08 9.83 -8.03
C LYS A 105 0.01 9.94 -6.97
N GLU A 106 -0.34 10.26 -5.73
CA GLU A 106 0.61 10.36 -4.63
C GLU A 106 1.26 8.99 -4.30
N ILE A 107 0.50 7.89 -4.35
CA ILE A 107 1.04 6.52 -4.24
C ILE A 107 2.07 6.27 -5.34
N VAL A 108 1.78 6.59 -6.60
CA VAL A 108 2.72 6.38 -7.71
C VAL A 108 3.93 7.32 -7.62
N TYR A 109 3.73 8.59 -7.29
CA TYR A 109 4.83 9.56 -7.20
C TYR A 109 5.81 9.22 -6.09
N GLN A 110 5.32 8.93 -4.88
CA GLN A 110 6.17 8.58 -3.75
C GLN A 110 6.98 7.31 -3.98
N ALA A 111 6.41 6.33 -4.70
CA ALA A 111 7.12 5.11 -5.07
C ALA A 111 8.44 5.38 -5.82
N THR A 112 8.55 6.52 -6.53
CA THR A 112 9.79 6.88 -7.26
C THR A 112 10.99 7.02 -6.33
N ALA A 113 10.79 7.50 -5.10
CA ALA A 113 11.87 7.64 -4.13
C ALA A 113 12.40 6.29 -3.59
N TYR A 114 11.58 5.25 -3.63
CA TYR A 114 11.89 3.92 -3.08
C TYR A 114 12.25 2.88 -4.14
N LEU A 115 11.63 2.97 -5.30
CA LEU A 115 11.74 1.98 -6.37
C LEU A 115 12.53 2.49 -7.60
N GLY A 116 12.66 3.81 -7.70
CA GLY A 116 13.28 4.48 -8.85
C GLY A 116 12.33 4.60 -10.06
N ILE A 117 12.56 5.62 -10.89
CA ILE A 117 11.68 5.94 -12.04
C ILE A 117 11.64 4.82 -13.08
N GLY A 118 12.73 4.04 -13.21
CA GLY A 118 12.77 2.92 -14.14
C GLY A 118 11.71 1.85 -13.87
N ARG A 119 11.35 1.65 -12.60
CA ARG A 119 10.28 0.73 -12.19
C ARG A 119 8.91 1.40 -12.14
N VAL A 120 8.84 2.69 -11.86
CA VAL A 120 7.58 3.41 -11.60
C VAL A 120 6.91 3.93 -12.87
N ARG A 121 7.67 4.19 -13.94
CA ARG A 121 7.16 4.78 -15.18
C ARG A 121 5.94 4.02 -15.75
N PRO A 122 5.95 2.67 -15.89
CA PRO A 122 4.81 1.93 -16.44
C PRO A 122 3.52 2.13 -15.64
N PHE A 123 3.63 2.22 -14.31
CA PHE A 123 2.48 2.46 -13.42
C PHE A 123 1.91 3.87 -13.58
N LEU A 124 2.77 4.87 -13.82
CA LEU A 124 2.30 6.23 -14.09
C LEU A 124 1.52 6.29 -15.40
N ASP A 125 1.98 5.58 -16.43
CA ASP A 125 1.32 5.53 -17.73
C ASP A 125 -0.04 4.81 -17.62
N VAL A 126 -0.11 3.68 -16.90
CA VAL A 126 -1.35 2.96 -16.58
C VAL A 126 -2.30 3.86 -15.79
N THR A 127 -1.81 4.55 -14.76
CA THR A 127 -2.63 5.47 -13.97
C THR A 127 -3.25 6.55 -14.84
N ASN A 128 -2.47 7.16 -15.73
CA ASN A 128 -2.97 8.19 -16.63
C ASN A 128 -4.03 7.66 -17.60
N ALA A 129 -3.84 6.45 -18.11
CA ALA A 129 -4.79 5.80 -19.01
C ALA A 129 -6.14 5.55 -18.30
N VAL A 130 -6.11 4.88 -17.14
CA VAL A 130 -7.32 4.56 -16.37
C VAL A 130 -8.07 5.83 -15.92
N LEU A 131 -7.35 6.88 -15.47
CA LEU A 131 -8.01 8.13 -15.09
C LEU A 131 -8.71 8.79 -16.29
N LYS A 132 -8.11 8.77 -17.48
CA LYS A 132 -8.74 9.27 -18.72
C LYS A 132 -9.96 8.44 -19.12
N GLU A 133 -9.87 7.10 -19.06
CA GLU A 133 -10.99 6.18 -19.32
C GLU A 133 -12.18 6.45 -18.40
N ARG A 134 -11.89 6.88 -17.15
CA ARG A 134 -12.89 7.31 -16.16
C ARG A 134 -13.38 8.75 -16.34
N GLY A 135 -12.99 9.45 -17.42
CA GLY A 135 -13.38 10.84 -17.69
C GLY A 135 -12.73 11.89 -16.78
N ILE A 136 -11.68 11.52 -16.03
CA ILE A 136 -10.98 12.42 -15.12
C ILE A 136 -9.98 13.26 -15.90
N ALA A 137 -10.16 14.57 -15.85
CA ALA A 137 -9.28 15.52 -16.55
C ALA A 137 -7.86 15.52 -15.96
N LEU A 138 -6.85 15.54 -16.82
CA LEU A 138 -5.44 15.68 -16.46
C LEU A 138 -4.86 16.96 -17.08
N PRO A 139 -3.92 17.64 -16.40
CA PRO A 139 -3.33 17.30 -15.10
C PRO A 139 -4.28 17.54 -13.93
N LEU A 140 -4.11 16.78 -12.84
CA LEU A 140 -4.77 17.07 -11.57
C LEU A 140 -4.20 18.36 -10.94
N ALA A 141 -4.94 18.97 -10.02
CA ALA A 141 -4.47 20.13 -9.26
C ALA A 141 -3.13 19.81 -8.55
N PRO A 142 -2.15 20.74 -8.58
CA PRO A 142 -0.86 20.56 -7.93
C PRO A 142 -0.98 20.30 -6.42
N GLN A 143 -0.21 19.37 -5.90
CA GLN A 143 -0.15 19.04 -4.48
C GLN A 143 1.18 19.42 -3.80
N GLY A 144 2.11 20.00 -4.52
CA GLY A 144 3.41 20.42 -4.00
C GLY A 144 3.28 21.56 -3.00
N THR A 145 4.01 21.48 -1.90
CA THR A 145 4.04 22.47 -0.80
C THR A 145 5.41 23.09 -0.61
N THR A 146 6.42 22.64 -1.37
CA THR A 146 7.80 23.05 -1.25
C THR A 146 8.32 23.69 -2.53
N THR A 147 9.38 24.48 -2.38
CA THR A 147 10.20 25.02 -3.47
C THR A 147 11.60 24.39 -3.41
N ARG A 148 12.41 24.64 -4.45
CA ARG A 148 13.80 24.15 -4.49
C ARG A 148 14.64 24.67 -3.31
N GLU A 149 14.33 25.87 -2.81
CA GLU A 149 15.05 26.54 -1.74
C GLU A 149 14.71 25.96 -0.36
N ASN A 150 13.43 25.62 -0.12
CA ASN A 150 12.97 25.22 1.20
C ASN A 150 12.75 23.69 1.37
N ARG A 151 12.79 22.88 0.29
CA ARG A 151 12.46 21.46 0.31
C ARG A 151 13.36 20.65 1.27
N ARG A 152 14.66 20.98 1.39
CA ARG A 152 15.58 20.29 2.32
C ARG A 152 15.14 20.50 3.77
N GLU A 153 14.81 21.75 4.14
CA GLU A 153 14.37 22.08 5.49
C GLU A 153 13.02 21.41 5.83
N LYS A 154 12.04 21.53 4.93
CA LYS A 154 10.72 20.90 5.08
C LYS A 154 10.81 19.39 5.10
N GLY A 155 11.67 18.79 4.28
CA GLY A 155 11.94 17.36 4.29
C GLY A 155 12.61 16.89 5.58
N THR A 156 13.54 17.66 6.15
CA THR A 156 14.11 17.37 7.48
C THR A 156 13.01 17.40 8.56
N GLN A 157 12.10 18.36 8.52
CA GLN A 157 10.96 18.40 9.45
C GLN A 157 10.06 17.15 9.31
N ALA A 158 9.78 16.71 8.07
CA ALA A 158 9.03 15.48 7.83
C ALA A 158 9.79 14.23 8.34
N GLN A 159 11.10 14.14 8.12
CA GLN A 159 11.94 13.07 8.68
C GLN A 159 11.89 13.03 10.21
N VAL A 160 11.97 14.20 10.85
CA VAL A 160 11.89 14.32 12.32
C VAL A 160 10.52 13.88 12.83
N ALA A 161 9.44 14.23 12.13
CA ALA A 161 8.08 13.82 12.50
C ALA A 161 7.90 12.28 12.45
N VAL A 162 8.59 11.59 11.54
CA VAL A 162 8.50 10.13 11.37
C VAL A 162 9.53 9.39 12.24
N PHE A 163 10.79 9.85 12.26
CA PHE A 163 11.92 9.09 12.85
C PHE A 163 12.53 9.74 14.10
N GLY A 164 12.00 10.86 14.51
CA GLY A 164 12.43 11.57 15.73
C GLY A 164 13.61 12.52 15.52
N PRO A 165 14.02 13.23 16.60
CA PRO A 165 14.98 14.33 16.57
C PRO A 165 16.37 14.01 16.01
N ARG A 166 16.77 12.74 16.02
CA ARG A 166 18.04 12.26 15.42
C ARG A 166 18.18 12.63 13.94
N MET A 167 17.07 12.92 13.27
CA MET A 167 17.06 13.28 11.85
C MET A 167 17.40 14.75 11.57
N ASN A 168 17.46 15.62 12.59
CA ASN A 168 17.74 17.05 12.39
C ASN A 168 19.00 17.33 11.57
N ASP A 169 20.05 16.57 11.83
CA ASP A 169 21.37 16.74 11.21
C ASP A 169 21.76 15.59 10.26
N PHE A 170 20.86 14.63 10.03
CA PHE A 170 21.15 13.46 9.22
C PHE A 170 21.56 13.83 7.79
N TRP A 171 20.95 14.86 7.20
CA TRP A 171 21.23 15.32 5.84
C TRP A 171 22.69 15.74 5.62
N LYS A 172 23.45 16.13 6.67
CA LYS A 172 24.84 16.51 6.61
C LYS A 172 25.79 15.46 7.19
N SER A 173 25.27 14.29 7.59
CA SER A 173 26.05 13.20 8.17
C SER A 173 26.67 12.29 7.12
N GLY A 174 27.57 11.41 7.56
CA GLY A 174 28.26 10.44 6.72
C GLY A 174 29.57 10.98 6.11
N PRO A 175 30.30 10.11 5.39
CA PRO A 175 31.55 10.46 4.70
C PRO A 175 31.34 11.59 3.69
N GLU A 176 32.35 12.43 3.50
CA GLU A 176 32.25 13.61 2.64
C GLU A 176 31.86 13.26 1.21
N GLU A 177 32.43 12.20 0.66
CA GLU A 177 32.22 11.73 -0.69
C GLU A 177 30.80 11.23 -0.97
N SER A 178 30.05 10.82 0.05
CA SER A 178 28.69 10.27 -0.06
C SER A 178 27.60 11.10 0.65
N ARG A 179 27.98 12.15 1.38
CA ARG A 179 27.06 12.99 2.15
C ARG A 179 25.91 13.60 1.33
N HIS A 180 26.16 13.87 0.06
CA HIS A 180 25.16 14.37 -0.86
C HIS A 180 23.94 13.44 -1.00
N ILE A 181 24.10 12.12 -0.78
CA ILE A 181 22.99 11.16 -0.81
C ILE A 181 22.04 11.42 0.37
N ASN A 182 22.57 11.66 1.58
CA ASN A 182 21.76 12.00 2.75
C ASN A 182 21.07 13.37 2.58
N TYR A 183 21.75 14.32 1.92
CA TYR A 183 21.13 15.59 1.55
C TYR A 183 19.94 15.37 0.59
N TRP A 184 20.10 14.55 -0.44
CA TRP A 184 19.01 14.25 -1.38
C TRP A 184 17.90 13.48 -0.71
N LEU A 185 18.18 12.57 0.23
CA LEU A 185 17.16 11.89 0.99
C LEU A 185 16.26 12.89 1.73
N ALA A 186 16.85 13.88 2.40
CA ALA A 186 16.09 14.93 3.06
C ALA A 186 15.36 15.85 2.05
N ALA A 187 16.05 16.32 1.00
CA ALA A 187 15.50 17.32 0.08
C ALA A 187 14.52 16.73 -0.94
N ASN A 188 14.84 15.57 -1.52
CA ASN A 188 14.01 14.95 -2.57
C ASN A 188 13.01 13.96 -1.98
N CYS A 189 13.45 12.89 -1.29
CA CYS A 189 12.53 11.89 -0.78
C CYS A 189 11.51 12.50 0.19
N PHE A 190 11.98 13.19 1.23
CA PHE A 190 11.09 13.79 2.22
C PHE A 190 10.59 15.18 1.81
N GLY A 191 11.41 16.00 1.17
CA GLY A 191 11.04 17.37 0.80
C GLY A 191 10.13 17.45 -0.41
N ASP A 192 10.37 16.66 -1.47
CA ASP A 192 9.55 16.72 -2.68
C ASP A 192 8.34 15.79 -2.63
N TYR A 193 8.40 14.63 -1.92
CA TYR A 193 7.30 13.66 -1.89
C TYR A 193 6.52 13.67 -0.57
N TYR A 194 7.15 13.60 0.61
CA TYR A 194 6.43 13.48 1.88
C TYR A 194 5.68 14.75 2.31
N THR A 195 6.13 15.93 1.87
CA THR A 195 5.49 17.21 2.21
C THR A 195 4.28 17.54 1.35
N ARG A 196 4.04 16.77 0.28
CA ARG A 196 2.92 17.00 -0.64
C ARG A 196 1.57 16.77 0.06
N ASN A 197 0.56 17.53 -0.33
CA ASN A 197 -0.84 17.24 0.05
C ASN A 197 -1.32 15.92 -0.60
N GLY A 198 -2.55 15.50 -0.27
CA GLY A 198 -3.19 14.31 -0.83
C GLY A 198 -3.05 13.06 0.03
N LEU A 199 -1.94 12.88 0.76
CA LEU A 199 -1.75 11.83 1.76
C LEU A 199 -1.20 12.42 3.05
N ASP A 200 -1.67 11.93 4.19
CA ASP A 200 -1.09 12.22 5.51
C ASP A 200 0.12 11.32 5.81
N LEU A 201 0.82 11.57 6.92
CA LEU A 201 2.02 10.81 7.29
C LEU A 201 1.73 9.34 7.61
N LYS A 202 0.56 9.02 8.14
CA LYS A 202 0.15 7.62 8.40
C LYS A 202 0.02 6.86 7.09
N GLN A 203 -0.69 7.45 6.13
CA GLN A 203 -0.85 6.86 4.78
C GLN A 203 0.50 6.75 4.06
N ARG A 204 1.36 7.77 4.14
CA ARG A 204 2.69 7.75 3.52
C ARG A 204 3.61 6.66 4.09
N GLU A 205 3.61 6.47 5.40
CA GLU A 205 4.38 5.39 6.03
C GLU A 205 3.80 4.01 5.73
N MET A 206 2.47 3.86 5.68
CA MET A 206 1.81 2.62 5.29
C MET A 206 2.18 2.21 3.85
N ILE A 207 2.06 3.11 2.87
CA ILE A 207 2.41 2.76 1.48
C ILE A 207 3.91 2.52 1.30
N THR A 208 4.76 3.22 2.07
CA THR A 208 6.20 2.95 2.09
C THR A 208 6.51 1.56 2.61
N PHE A 209 5.87 1.16 3.72
CA PHE A 209 5.95 -0.21 4.22
C PHE A 209 5.59 -1.23 3.12
N CYS A 210 4.50 -1.02 2.38
CA CYS A 210 4.07 -1.91 1.30
C CYS A 210 5.10 -1.99 0.16
N TYR A 211 5.67 -0.85 -0.29
CA TYR A 211 6.73 -0.85 -1.32
C TYR A 211 7.93 -1.69 -0.90
N LEU A 212 8.43 -1.46 0.31
CA LEU A 212 9.64 -2.11 0.81
C LEU A 212 9.40 -3.61 1.07
N ALA A 213 8.25 -3.98 1.64
CA ALA A 213 7.87 -5.37 1.85
C ALA A 213 7.81 -6.13 0.51
N ALA A 214 7.15 -5.55 -0.48
CA ALA A 214 6.97 -6.16 -1.79
C ALA A 214 8.23 -6.13 -2.67
N GLN A 215 9.09 -5.11 -2.55
CA GLN A 215 10.38 -5.08 -3.22
C GLN A 215 11.32 -6.18 -2.70
N GLY A 216 11.42 -6.33 -1.37
CA GLY A 216 12.36 -7.24 -0.71
C GLY A 216 13.82 -6.80 -0.80
N GLY A 217 14.70 -7.45 -0.04
CA GLY A 217 16.13 -7.17 -0.03
C GLY A 217 16.52 -5.82 0.59
N CYS A 218 15.62 -5.23 1.40
CA CYS A 218 15.80 -3.94 2.07
C CYS A 218 15.25 -3.98 3.51
N GLU A 219 15.45 -5.10 4.20
CA GLU A 219 14.94 -5.36 5.54
C GLU A 219 15.34 -4.29 6.57
N PRO A 220 16.58 -3.73 6.58
CA PRO A 220 16.92 -2.64 7.50
C PRO A 220 16.04 -1.40 7.31
N GLN A 221 15.74 -1.03 6.06
CA GLN A 221 14.84 0.07 5.73
C GLN A 221 13.39 -0.26 6.11
N LEU A 222 12.96 -1.50 5.85
CA LEU A 222 11.63 -1.97 6.22
C LEU A 222 11.41 -1.91 7.73
N ILE A 223 12.39 -2.35 8.55
CA ILE A 223 12.35 -2.22 10.02
C ILE A 223 12.27 -0.76 10.45
N ALA A 224 13.06 0.12 9.81
CA ALA A 224 13.02 1.56 10.11
C ALA A 224 11.63 2.16 9.81
N HIS A 225 11.00 1.80 8.68
CA HIS A 225 9.66 2.27 8.32
C HIS A 225 8.55 1.59 9.12
N CYS A 226 8.72 0.36 9.65
CA CYS A 226 7.82 -0.18 10.67
C CYS A 226 7.82 0.71 11.94
N LYS A 227 9.01 1.12 12.41
CA LYS A 227 9.12 2.06 13.54
C LYS A 227 8.54 3.43 13.20
N GLY A 228 8.75 3.92 11.98
CA GLY A 228 8.12 5.14 11.46
C GLY A 228 6.60 5.06 11.50
N ASN A 229 6.01 3.94 11.06
CA ASN A 229 4.58 3.67 11.18
C ASN A 229 4.11 3.75 12.63
N PHE A 230 4.80 3.11 13.56
CA PHE A 230 4.44 3.17 14.98
C PHE A 230 4.51 4.61 15.52
N ALA A 231 5.51 5.37 15.12
CA ALA A 231 5.69 6.76 15.56
C ALA A 231 4.58 7.70 15.05
N VAL A 232 4.06 7.46 13.85
CA VAL A 232 2.94 8.25 13.29
C VAL A 232 1.56 7.72 13.71
N GLY A 233 1.50 6.63 14.51
CA GLY A 233 0.29 6.10 15.11
C GLY A 233 -0.40 4.98 14.31
N ASN A 234 0.33 4.31 13.42
CA ASN A 234 -0.04 3.02 12.84
C ASN A 234 0.58 1.94 13.73
N ASP A 235 -0.21 1.19 14.48
CA ASP A 235 0.30 0.19 15.41
C ASP A 235 0.70 -1.13 14.71
N LYS A 236 1.18 -2.08 15.51
CA LYS A 236 1.60 -3.39 15.04
C LYS A 236 0.45 -4.17 14.39
N ASP A 237 -0.72 -4.13 15.01
CA ASP A 237 -1.88 -4.88 14.55
C ASP A 237 -2.40 -4.32 13.22
N PHE A 238 -2.38 -3.00 13.06
CA PHE A 238 -2.63 -2.33 11.79
C PHE A 238 -1.66 -2.78 10.69
N LEU A 239 -0.34 -2.82 10.97
CA LEU A 239 0.63 -3.28 9.97
C LEU A 239 0.45 -4.76 9.60
N ILE A 240 0.07 -5.61 10.55
CA ILE A 240 -0.26 -7.03 10.27
C ILE A 240 -1.53 -7.11 9.41
N ALA A 241 -2.55 -6.29 9.69
CA ALA A 241 -3.76 -6.23 8.89
C ALA A 241 -3.46 -5.80 7.45
N VAL A 242 -2.69 -4.73 7.26
CA VAL A 242 -2.20 -4.27 5.95
C VAL A 242 -1.40 -5.35 5.24
N LEU A 243 -0.42 -5.97 5.91
CA LEU A 243 0.41 -7.03 5.36
C LEU A 243 -0.44 -8.21 4.88
N SER A 244 -1.48 -8.58 5.63
CA SER A 244 -2.40 -9.67 5.26
C SER A 244 -3.07 -9.41 3.92
N GLN A 245 -3.51 -8.16 3.65
CA GLN A 245 -4.12 -7.79 2.37
C GLN A 245 -3.13 -7.86 1.19
N CYS A 246 -1.83 -7.80 1.48
CA CYS A 246 -0.77 -7.83 0.45
C CYS A 246 -0.36 -9.25 0.04
N VAL A 247 -0.69 -10.28 0.85
CA VAL A 247 -0.27 -11.68 0.63
C VAL A 247 -0.60 -12.19 -0.77
N PRO A 248 -1.83 -12.02 -1.31
CA PRO A 248 -2.18 -12.53 -2.63
C PRO A 248 -1.32 -11.95 -3.75
N TYR A 249 -0.79 -10.75 -3.56
CA TYR A 249 -0.11 -9.98 -4.61
C TYR A 249 1.42 -10.09 -4.56
N MET A 250 2.04 -10.29 -3.40
CA MET A 250 3.50 -10.40 -3.27
C MET A 250 4.02 -11.78 -2.86
N GLY A 251 3.12 -12.68 -2.45
CA GLY A 251 3.43 -14.06 -2.08
C GLY A 251 4.03 -14.23 -0.68
N TYR A 252 4.04 -15.46 -0.21
CA TYR A 252 4.43 -15.83 1.17
C TYR A 252 5.87 -15.49 1.55
N PRO A 253 6.91 -15.70 0.73
CA PRO A 253 8.29 -15.45 1.18
C PRO A 253 8.52 -14.00 1.59
N ARG A 254 8.03 -13.04 0.82
CA ARG A 254 8.13 -11.61 1.15
C ARG A 254 7.24 -11.22 2.32
N THR A 255 6.05 -11.80 2.40
CA THR A 255 5.13 -11.61 3.54
C THR A 255 5.77 -12.05 4.85
N LEU A 256 6.39 -13.25 4.89
CA LEU A 256 7.04 -13.79 6.10
C LEU A 256 8.26 -12.94 6.50
N ASN A 257 9.03 -12.44 5.52
CA ASN A 257 10.12 -11.50 5.79
C ASN A 257 9.60 -10.18 6.39
N ALA A 258 8.54 -9.61 5.82
CA ALA A 258 7.93 -8.38 6.34
C ALA A 258 7.34 -8.58 7.74
N LEU A 259 6.69 -9.70 8.02
CA LEU A 259 6.18 -10.05 9.35
C LEU A 259 7.32 -10.13 10.38
N ARG A 260 8.47 -10.70 10.01
CA ARG A 260 9.67 -10.70 10.86
C ARG A 260 10.15 -9.27 11.16
N CYS A 261 10.17 -8.39 10.13
CA CYS A 261 10.57 -6.99 10.30
C CYS A 261 9.61 -6.22 11.23
N ILE A 262 8.29 -6.42 11.10
CA ILE A 262 7.29 -5.85 12.03
C ILE A 262 7.58 -6.30 13.46
N ASN A 263 7.76 -7.62 13.67
CA ASN A 263 8.02 -8.18 14.99
C ASN A 263 9.34 -7.68 15.60
N GLU A 264 10.39 -7.47 14.80
CA GLU A 264 11.65 -6.90 15.23
C GLU A 264 11.50 -5.43 15.62
N ALA A 265 10.82 -4.64 14.80
CA ALA A 265 10.54 -3.23 15.08
C ALA A 265 9.74 -3.03 16.38
N ALA A 266 8.83 -3.95 16.70
CA ALA A 266 8.00 -3.89 17.90
C ALA A 266 8.70 -4.27 19.21
N LYS A 267 9.94 -4.78 19.17
CA LYS A 267 10.74 -5.13 20.37
C LYS A 267 11.55 -3.96 20.91
N SER A 268 11.65 -2.90 20.17
CA SER A 268 12.45 -1.69 20.43
C SER A 268 11.54 -0.48 20.63
#